data_84c6a2b0dceaf25cb9997c9c795b3d2d
#
_entry.id   84c6a2b0dceaf25cb9997c9c795b3d2d
#
_cell.length_a   1.000
_cell.length_b   1.000
_cell.length_c   1.000
_cell.angle_alpha   90.00
_cell.angle_beta   90.00
_cell.angle_gamma   90.00
#
_symmetry.space_group_name_H-M   'P 1'
#
loop_
_entity.id
_entity.type
_entity.pdbx_description
1 polymer ?
#
loop_
_entity_poly.entity_id
_entity_poly.type
_entity_poly.pdbx_seq_one_letter_code
_entity_poly.pdbx_strand_id
1 'polypeptide(L)' 'MTDTYIVGGMSCEGCSRSVTKAIETAIPGAAVEVDLAAGRITVAGGEAAQVAQAVDDAGFEFGGPA' A
#
# COMPACT_ATOMS: atom_id res chain seq x y z
N MET A 1 -4.58 -4.96 13.30
CA MET A 1 -5.20 -3.64 13.26
C MET A 1 -5.16 -3.11 11.84
N THR A 2 -6.15 -2.31 11.49
CA THR A 2 -6.28 -1.77 10.13
C THR A 2 -5.75 -0.34 10.11
N ASP A 3 -4.81 -0.08 9.22
CA ASP A 3 -4.21 1.25 9.08
C ASP A 3 -4.33 1.73 7.63
N THR A 4 -4.57 3.02 7.47
CA THR A 4 -4.64 3.65 6.16
C THR A 4 -3.40 4.51 5.94
N TYR A 5 -2.83 4.40 4.74
CA TYR A 5 -1.61 5.12 4.37
C TYR A 5 -1.82 5.87 3.05
N ILE A 6 -1.07 6.95 2.89
CA ILE A 6 -1.08 7.72 1.65
C ILE A 6 0.02 7.17 0.74
N VAL A 7 -0.32 6.89 -0.51
CA VAL A 7 0.63 6.41 -1.51
C VAL A 7 0.55 7.28 -2.75
N GLY A 8 1.64 7.95 -3.08
CA GLY A 8 1.74 8.75 -4.28
C GLY A 8 2.15 7.93 -5.49
N GLY A 9 1.72 8.36 -6.67
CA GLY A 9 2.06 7.71 -7.92
C GLY A 9 1.08 6.65 -8.40
N MET A 10 0.05 6.35 -7.64
CA MET A 10 -1.01 5.44 -8.08
C MET A 10 -1.99 6.18 -8.98
N SER A 11 -1.79 6.12 -10.27
CA SER A 11 -2.64 6.83 -11.23
C SER A 11 -3.54 5.91 -12.06
N CYS A 12 -3.44 4.60 -11.90
CA CYS A 12 -4.22 3.64 -12.66
C CYS A 12 -4.41 2.33 -11.90
N GLU A 13 -5.32 1.49 -12.38
CA GLU A 13 -5.58 0.19 -11.76
C GLU A 13 -4.35 -0.72 -11.73
N GLY A 14 -3.53 -0.67 -12.76
CA GLY A 14 -2.29 -1.44 -12.79
C GLY A 14 -1.35 -1.04 -11.66
N CYS A 15 -1.30 0.24 -11.33
CA CYS A 15 -0.50 0.74 -10.22
C CYS A 15 -1.04 0.23 -8.89
N SER A 16 -2.35 0.26 -8.69
CA SER A 16 -2.97 -0.25 -7.46
C SER A 16 -2.72 -1.74 -7.27
N ARG A 17 -2.77 -2.51 -8.34
CA ARG A 17 -2.47 -3.95 -8.30
C ARG A 17 -1.03 -4.20 -7.93
N SER A 18 -0.10 -3.42 -8.47
CA SER A 18 1.32 -3.55 -8.16
C SER A 18 1.59 -3.29 -6.69
N VAL A 19 1.00 -2.25 -6.12
CA VAL A 19 1.12 -1.92 -4.70
C VAL A 19 0.52 -3.04 -3.85
N THR A 20 -0.69 -3.48 -4.19
CA THR A 20 -1.36 -4.57 -3.46
C THR A 20 -0.50 -5.82 -3.44
N LYS A 21 -0.01 -6.22 -4.60
CA LYS A 21 0.82 -7.42 -4.71
C LYS A 21 2.12 -7.29 -3.93
N ALA A 22 2.76 -6.13 -3.99
CA ALA A 22 4.00 -5.88 -3.26
C ALA A 22 3.77 -6.01 -1.74
N ILE A 23 2.68 -5.44 -1.24
CA ILE A 23 2.35 -5.52 0.19
C ILE A 23 1.99 -6.94 0.59
N GLU A 24 1.19 -7.63 -0.20
CA GLU A 24 0.82 -9.02 0.09
C GLU A 24 2.04 -9.94 0.11
N THR A 25 3.01 -9.70 -0.76
CA THR A 25 4.26 -10.46 -0.80
C THR A 25 5.12 -10.17 0.42
N ALA A 26 5.21 -8.91 0.82
CA ALA A 26 6.01 -8.50 1.98
C ALA A 26 5.37 -8.94 3.30
N ILE A 27 4.03 -8.95 3.36
CA ILE A 27 3.27 -9.26 4.55
C ILE A 27 2.23 -10.35 4.22
N PRO A 28 2.63 -11.62 4.19
CA PRO A 28 1.71 -12.71 3.88
C PRO A 28 0.52 -12.72 4.86
N GLY A 29 -0.67 -12.82 4.31
CA GLY A 29 -1.89 -12.84 5.13
C GLY A 29 -2.48 -11.46 5.41
N ALA A 30 -1.82 -10.37 4.98
CA ALA A 30 -2.37 -9.04 5.14
C ALA A 30 -3.53 -8.81 4.15
N ALA A 31 -4.55 -8.10 4.61
CA ALA A 31 -5.63 -7.66 3.74
C ALA A 31 -5.32 -6.24 3.27
N VAL A 32 -5.38 -6.01 1.97
CA VAL A 32 -5.05 -4.72 1.37
C VAL A 32 -6.23 -4.22 0.54
N GLU A 33 -6.62 -2.97 0.78
CA GLU A 33 -7.62 -2.28 -0.04
C GLU A 33 -7.00 -1.00 -0.58
N VAL A 34 -7.29 -0.69 -1.83
CA VAL A 34 -6.76 0.50 -2.49
C VAL A 34 -7.89 1.44 -2.86
N ASP A 35 -7.73 2.72 -2.53
CA ASP A 35 -8.62 3.78 -2.95
C ASP A 35 -7.85 4.68 -3.93
N LEU A 36 -8.00 4.42 -5.22
CA LEU A 36 -7.33 5.19 -6.26
C LEU A 36 -7.72 6.66 -6.28
N ALA A 37 -8.99 6.94 -6.05
CA ALA A 37 -9.49 8.30 -6.07
C ALA A 37 -8.86 9.16 -4.98
N ALA A 38 -8.62 8.57 -3.81
CA ALA A 38 -8.01 9.26 -2.69
C ALA A 38 -6.48 9.13 -2.64
N GLY A 39 -5.91 8.21 -3.42
CA GLY A 39 -4.48 7.93 -3.37
C GLY A 39 -4.06 7.29 -2.06
N ARG A 40 -4.90 6.42 -1.51
CA ARG A 40 -4.68 5.78 -0.21
C ARG A 40 -4.78 4.28 -0.30
N ILE A 41 -4.11 3.62 0.62
CA ILE A 41 -4.25 2.17 0.79
C ILE A 41 -4.61 1.89 2.24
N THR A 42 -5.37 0.83 2.45
CA THR A 42 -5.73 0.35 3.80
C THR A 42 -5.15 -1.05 3.95
N VAL A 43 -4.36 -1.25 4.97
CA VAL A 43 -3.69 -2.53 5.23
C VAL A 43 -4.07 -3.04 6.61
N ALA A 44 -4.57 -4.26 6.66
CA ALA A 44 -4.88 -4.94 7.91
C ALA A 44 -3.85 -6.06 8.14
N GLY A 45 -3.26 -6.08 9.32
CA GLY A 45 -2.33 -7.13 9.72
C GLY A 45 -0.86 -6.88 9.40
N GLY A 46 -0.50 -5.64 9.01
CA GLY A 46 0.89 -5.29 8.73
C GLY A 46 1.39 -4.13 9.59
N GLU A 47 2.71 -3.96 9.62
CA GLU A 47 3.33 -2.83 10.30
C GLU A 47 3.65 -1.72 9.29
N ALA A 48 3.64 -0.48 9.78
CA ALA A 48 3.94 0.69 8.94
C ALA A 48 5.28 0.59 8.21
N ALA A 49 6.31 0.11 8.90
CA ALA A 49 7.63 -0.05 8.31
C ALA A 49 7.64 -1.05 7.16
N GLN A 50 6.89 -2.14 7.29
CA GLN A 50 6.76 -3.15 6.24
C GLN A 50 5.99 -2.60 5.04
N VAL A 51 4.93 -1.86 5.29
CA VAL A 51 4.13 -1.23 4.23
C VAL A 51 4.96 -0.19 3.49
N ALA A 52 5.69 0.64 4.21
CA ALA A 52 6.56 1.65 3.60
C ALA A 52 7.62 1.01 2.71
N GLN A 53 8.24 -0.05 3.16
CA GLN A 53 9.25 -0.77 2.40
C GLN A 53 8.65 -1.38 1.14
N ALA A 54 7.48 -2.01 1.25
CA ALA A 54 6.82 -2.63 0.12
C ALA A 54 6.42 -1.59 -0.94
N VAL A 55 5.89 -0.45 -0.51
CA VAL A 55 5.52 0.63 -1.40
C VAL A 55 6.74 1.18 -2.13
N ASP A 56 7.84 1.40 -1.41
CA ASP A 56 9.09 1.88 -1.99
C ASP A 56 9.65 0.89 -2.99
N ASP A 57 9.65 -0.39 -2.66
CA ASP A 57 10.14 -1.45 -3.54
C ASP A 57 9.31 -1.55 -4.83
N ALA A 58 8.04 -1.21 -4.76
CA ALA A 58 7.16 -1.20 -5.93
C ALA A 58 7.36 0.05 -6.81
N GLY A 59 8.15 1.01 -6.36
CA GLY A 59 8.43 2.23 -7.11
C GLY A 59 7.43 3.35 -6.90
N PHE A 60 6.67 3.32 -5.80
CA PHE A 60 5.71 4.36 -5.46
C PHE A 60 6.22 5.20 -4.29
N GLU A 61 5.56 6.32 -4.04
CA GLU A 61 5.92 7.18 -2.91
C GLU A 61 5.05 6.85 -1.70
N PHE A 62 5.68 6.56 -0.58
CA PHE A 62 4.99 6.34 0.67
C PHE A 62 4.85 7.67 1.39
N GLY A 63 3.61 8.16 1.52
CA GLY A 63 3.30 9.44 2.15
C GLY A 63 3.05 9.37 3.66
N GLY A 64 3.11 8.18 4.24
CA GLY A 64 2.88 7.99 5.67
C GLY A 64 1.41 7.71 6.01
N PRO A 65 1.09 7.68 7.30
CA PRO A 65 -0.28 7.45 7.76
C PRO A 65 -1.23 8.54 7.26
N ALA A 66 -2.39 8.11 6.87
CA ALA A 66 -3.44 9.04 6.43
C ALA A 66 -4.16 9.65 7.62
#